data_5d614801f360cc082b2e9b0c1d96765c
#
_entry.id   5d614801f360cc082b2e9b0c1d96765c
#
_cell.length_a   1.000
_cell.length_b   1.000
_cell.length_c   1.000
_cell.angle_alpha   90.00
_cell.angle_beta   90.00
_cell.angle_gamma   90.00
#
_symmetry.space_group_name_H-M   'P 1'
#
loop_
_entity.id
_entity.type
_entity.pdbx_description
1 polymer ?
#
loop_
_entity_poly.entity_id
_entity_poly.type
_entity_poly.pdbx_seq_one_letter_code
_entity_poly.pdbx_strand_id
1 'polypeptide(L)'
;MLFRSVKQHPLARAVRIDKLRLNALEASVNAPSNTVEDALHLDPAEHLARTEALAQAVGGEVVEHPGRVGGGGAPEYPLPGYAVALDESLAPLLRQGRPAVLPRVHNGQCLIDVRCIPASDDEKLAAAILRAQEQAE
;
A
#
# COMPACT_ATOMS: atom_id res chain seq x y z
N MET A 1 -32.19 -23.05 5.37
CA MET A 1 -31.76 -24.31 5.99
C MET A 1 -30.23 -24.42 6.14
N LEU A 2 -29.43 -24.02 5.17
CA LEU A 2 -27.97 -24.18 5.16
C LEU A 2 -27.25 -23.53 6.37
N PHE A 3 -27.58 -22.29 6.72
CA PHE A 3 -26.93 -21.57 7.83
C PHE A 3 -27.10 -22.23 9.21
N ARG A 4 -28.21 -22.92 9.44
CA ARG A 4 -28.47 -23.60 10.72
C ARG A 4 -27.58 -24.84 10.88
N SER A 5 -27.39 -25.61 9.80
CA SER A 5 -26.50 -26.78 9.78
C SER A 5 -25.04 -26.38 9.96
N VAL A 6 -24.60 -25.28 9.33
CA VAL A 6 -23.23 -24.76 9.50
C VAL A 6 -22.96 -24.35 10.94
N LYS A 7 -23.90 -23.64 11.58
CA LYS A 7 -23.75 -23.22 12.99
C LYS A 7 -23.67 -24.38 13.98
N GLN A 8 -24.29 -25.53 13.65
CA GLN A 8 -24.32 -26.70 14.53
C GLN A 8 -23.17 -27.68 14.24
N HIS A 9 -22.41 -27.48 13.17
CA HIS A 9 -21.29 -28.36 12.85
C HIS A 9 -20.15 -28.17 13.85
N PRO A 10 -19.51 -29.26 14.36
CA PRO A 10 -18.41 -29.16 15.33
C PRO A 10 -17.25 -28.26 14.88
N LEU A 11 -16.92 -28.25 13.59
CA LEU A 11 -15.90 -27.39 13.02
C LEU A 11 -16.20 -25.89 13.12
N ALA A 12 -17.50 -25.51 13.19
CA ALA A 12 -17.85 -24.11 13.35
C ALA A 12 -17.27 -23.49 14.63
N ARG A 13 -17.03 -24.29 15.66
CA ARG A 13 -16.37 -23.87 16.88
C ARG A 13 -14.85 -23.73 16.71
N ALA A 14 -14.24 -24.63 15.95
CA ALA A 14 -12.80 -24.63 15.70
C ALA A 14 -12.35 -23.43 14.84
N VAL A 15 -13.18 -23.06 13.84
CA VAL A 15 -12.89 -21.93 12.92
C VAL A 15 -13.51 -20.60 13.37
N ARG A 16 -14.11 -20.55 14.55
CA ARG A 16 -14.76 -19.34 15.05
C ARG A 16 -13.71 -18.24 15.31
N ILE A 17 -13.96 -17.06 14.75
CA ILE A 17 -13.17 -15.87 15.06
C ILE A 17 -13.21 -15.57 16.56
N ASP A 18 -12.07 -15.23 17.15
CA ASP A 18 -11.99 -14.82 18.55
C ASP A 18 -12.57 -13.41 18.76
N LYS A 19 -12.83 -13.08 20.02
CA LYS A 19 -13.48 -11.80 20.37
C LYS A 19 -12.63 -10.58 20.02
N LEU A 20 -11.30 -10.68 20.10
CA LEU A 20 -10.43 -9.53 19.81
C LEU A 20 -10.47 -9.20 18.32
N ARG A 21 -10.39 -10.21 17.46
CA ARG A 21 -10.51 -10.03 16.01
C ARG A 21 -11.91 -9.57 15.60
N LEU A 22 -12.95 -10.06 16.28
CA LEU A 22 -14.32 -9.62 16.03
C LEU A 22 -14.50 -8.14 16.37
N ASN A 23 -13.98 -7.68 17.52
CA ASN A 23 -14.02 -6.28 17.91
C ASN A 23 -13.21 -5.40 16.97
N ALA A 24 -12.04 -5.87 16.53
CA ALA A 24 -11.23 -5.15 15.53
C ALA A 24 -11.97 -5.02 14.19
N LEU A 25 -12.64 -6.07 13.75
CA LEU A 25 -13.45 -6.04 12.53
C LEU A 25 -14.63 -5.07 12.68
N GLU A 26 -15.32 -5.12 13.81
CA GLU A 26 -16.42 -4.20 14.12
C GLU A 26 -15.93 -2.74 14.10
N ALA A 27 -14.81 -2.46 14.74
CA ALA A 27 -14.21 -1.12 14.73
C ALA A 27 -13.85 -0.67 13.30
N SER A 28 -13.29 -1.56 12.48
CA SER A 28 -12.93 -1.25 11.09
C SER A 28 -14.14 -0.99 10.21
N VAL A 29 -15.22 -1.75 10.39
CA VAL A 29 -16.48 -1.58 9.62
C VAL A 29 -17.21 -0.29 10.01
N ASN A 30 -17.13 0.10 11.29
CA ASN A 30 -17.79 1.31 11.80
C ASN A 30 -16.90 2.56 11.75
N ALA A 31 -15.65 2.44 11.31
CA ALA A 31 -14.77 3.60 11.13
C ALA A 31 -15.29 4.50 10.00
N PRO A 32 -15.11 5.83 10.09
CA PRO A 32 -15.53 6.77 9.04
C PRO A 32 -14.75 6.56 7.73
N SER A 33 -13.54 6.04 7.81
CA SER A 33 -12.72 5.60 6.68
C SER A 33 -11.73 4.54 7.13
N ASN A 34 -11.09 3.86 6.20
CA ASN A 34 -9.99 2.96 6.47
C ASN A 34 -8.97 3.02 5.32
N THR A 35 -7.73 2.66 5.59
CA THR A 35 -6.63 2.78 4.64
C THR A 35 -6.84 2.05 3.32
N VAL A 36 -7.62 0.98 3.29
CA VAL A 36 -7.93 0.25 2.06
C VAL A 36 -8.94 1.02 1.21
N GLU A 37 -9.98 1.53 1.85
CA GLU A 37 -11.02 2.34 1.19
C GLU A 37 -10.41 3.65 0.65
N ASP A 38 -9.61 4.33 1.46
CA ASP A 38 -8.89 5.54 1.07
C ASP A 38 -8.00 5.29 -0.15
N ALA A 39 -7.24 4.17 -0.15
CA ALA A 39 -6.38 3.79 -1.27
C ALA A 39 -7.16 3.42 -2.55
N LEU A 40 -8.35 2.81 -2.42
CA LEU A 40 -9.21 2.45 -3.55
C LEU A 40 -9.88 3.67 -4.20
N HIS A 41 -10.22 4.67 -3.39
CA HIS A 41 -10.95 5.87 -3.80
C HIS A 41 -10.06 7.12 -3.87
N LEU A 42 -8.74 6.96 -3.79
CA LEU A 42 -7.80 8.08 -3.91
C LEU A 42 -8.05 8.84 -5.21
N ASP A 43 -8.25 10.16 -5.09
CA ASP A 43 -8.45 11.04 -6.25
C ASP A 43 -7.22 11.01 -7.17
N PRO A 44 -7.39 10.78 -8.48
CA PRO A 44 -6.26 10.71 -9.41
C PRO A 44 -5.42 11.98 -9.48
N ALA A 45 -6.02 13.16 -9.30
CA ALA A 45 -5.29 14.43 -9.32
C ALA A 45 -4.47 14.59 -8.03
N GLU A 46 -5.02 14.22 -6.88
CA GLU A 46 -4.30 14.19 -5.62
C GLU A 46 -3.14 13.19 -5.68
N HIS A 47 -3.38 11.98 -6.22
CA HIS A 47 -2.34 10.98 -6.40
C HIS A 47 -1.18 11.49 -7.25
N LEU A 48 -1.49 12.13 -8.39
CA LEU A 48 -0.48 12.72 -9.27
C LEU A 48 0.31 13.81 -8.55
N ALA A 49 -0.37 14.77 -7.91
CA ALA A 49 0.27 15.88 -7.21
C ALA A 49 1.22 15.40 -6.10
N ARG A 50 0.83 14.39 -5.30
CA ARG A 50 1.69 13.79 -4.28
C ARG A 50 2.89 13.07 -4.90
N THR A 51 2.68 12.36 -6.01
CA THR A 51 3.76 11.66 -6.73
C THR A 51 4.76 12.66 -7.31
N GLU A 52 4.29 13.75 -7.91
CA GLU A 52 5.15 14.84 -8.43
C GLU A 52 5.96 15.52 -7.32
N ALA A 53 5.32 15.82 -6.19
CA ALA A 53 6.00 16.42 -5.04
C ALA A 53 7.11 15.49 -4.49
N LEU A 54 6.83 14.19 -4.38
CA LEU A 54 7.83 13.20 -3.98
C LEU A 54 8.98 13.12 -5.01
N ALA A 55 8.65 13.04 -6.31
CA ALA A 55 9.66 12.97 -7.38
C ALA A 55 10.58 14.19 -7.35
N GLN A 56 10.03 15.38 -7.16
CA GLN A 56 10.82 16.61 -7.02
C GLN A 56 11.73 16.58 -5.79
N ALA A 57 11.24 16.05 -4.67
CA ALA A 57 12.00 16.00 -3.43
C ALA A 57 13.20 15.02 -3.49
N VAL A 58 13.05 13.91 -4.23
CA VAL A 58 14.05 12.83 -4.26
C VAL A 58 14.81 12.71 -5.59
N GLY A 59 14.51 13.55 -6.57
CA GLY A 59 15.18 13.52 -7.89
C GLY A 59 14.76 12.34 -8.76
N GLY A 60 13.53 11.82 -8.58
CA GLY A 60 12.99 10.71 -9.37
C GLY A 60 12.16 11.18 -10.58
N GLU A 61 11.77 10.24 -11.43
CA GLU A 61 10.88 10.46 -12.57
C GLU A 61 9.46 9.99 -12.25
N VAL A 62 8.43 10.76 -12.63
CA VAL A 62 7.03 10.34 -12.53
C VAL A 62 6.68 9.46 -13.72
N VAL A 63 6.22 8.24 -13.45
CA VAL A 63 5.80 7.29 -14.47
C VAL A 63 4.37 6.83 -14.23
N GLU A 64 3.65 6.50 -15.31
CA GLU A 64 2.36 5.82 -15.19
C GLU A 64 2.55 4.44 -14.55
N HIS A 65 1.83 4.18 -13.48
CA HIS A 65 1.93 2.92 -12.77
C HIS A 65 0.55 2.48 -12.25
N PRO A 66 -0.08 1.50 -12.90
CA PRO A 66 -1.37 1.02 -12.43
C PRO A 66 -1.23 0.24 -11.13
N GLY A 67 -1.92 0.70 -10.10
CA GLY A 67 -2.15 -0.08 -8.89
C GLY A 67 -3.00 -1.32 -9.19
N ARG A 68 -2.98 -2.30 -8.30
CA ARG A 68 -3.80 -3.52 -8.43
C ARG A 68 -4.47 -3.84 -7.11
N VAL A 69 -5.75 -4.20 -7.20
CA VAL A 69 -6.46 -4.81 -6.08
C VAL A 69 -5.87 -6.20 -5.84
N GLY A 70 -5.58 -6.54 -4.58
CA GLY A 70 -4.97 -7.82 -4.24
C GLY A 70 -5.76 -9.04 -4.71
N GLY A 71 -5.09 -10.20 -4.75
CA GLY A 71 -5.52 -11.41 -5.45
C GLY A 71 -6.86 -12.05 -5.05
N GLY A 72 -7.53 -11.55 -4.02
CA GLY A 72 -8.84 -12.08 -3.59
C GLY A 72 -10.06 -11.31 -4.13
N GLY A 73 -9.86 -10.08 -4.62
CA GLY A 73 -10.95 -9.20 -5.03
C GLY A 73 -11.07 -9.11 -6.56
N ALA A 74 -10.32 -8.24 -7.18
CA ALA A 74 -10.35 -8.01 -8.62
C ALA A 74 -8.91 -7.89 -9.16
N PRO A 75 -8.16 -9.01 -9.25
CA PRO A 75 -6.73 -9.00 -9.55
C PRO A 75 -6.40 -8.44 -10.93
N GLU A 76 -7.35 -8.49 -11.86
CA GLU A 76 -7.18 -8.02 -13.22
C GLU A 76 -7.65 -6.57 -13.43
N TYR A 77 -8.28 -5.96 -12.40
CA TYR A 77 -8.76 -4.59 -12.52
C TYR A 77 -7.64 -3.60 -12.17
N PRO A 78 -7.09 -2.87 -13.15
CA PRO A 78 -6.06 -1.89 -12.89
C PRO A 78 -6.68 -0.63 -12.26
N LEU A 79 -6.04 -0.11 -11.23
CA LEU A 79 -6.34 1.20 -10.68
C LEU A 79 -5.40 2.20 -11.35
N PRO A 80 -5.89 3.13 -12.19
CA PRO A 80 -5.03 4.15 -12.79
C PRO A 80 -4.23 4.90 -11.74
N GLY A 81 -2.96 5.16 -12.01
CA GLY A 81 -2.10 5.83 -11.04
C GLY A 81 -0.68 6.07 -11.54
N TYR A 82 0.14 6.57 -10.64
CA TYR A 82 1.50 7.01 -10.90
C TYR A 82 2.45 6.47 -9.83
N ALA A 83 3.73 6.42 -10.17
CA ALA A 83 4.79 6.11 -9.22
C ALA A 83 6.03 6.97 -9.50
N VAL A 84 6.86 7.14 -8.50
CA VAL A 84 8.21 7.69 -8.68
C VAL A 84 9.13 6.54 -9.07
N ALA A 85 9.76 6.65 -10.23
CA ALA A 85 10.79 5.72 -10.70
C ALA A 85 12.17 6.20 -10.26
N LEU A 86 12.90 5.29 -9.63
CA LEU A 86 14.25 5.48 -9.13
C LEU A 86 15.15 4.32 -9.61
N ASP A 87 16.45 4.39 -9.34
CA ASP A 87 17.37 3.32 -9.65
C ASP A 87 17.03 2.03 -8.86
N GLU A 88 17.10 0.88 -9.52
CA GLU A 88 16.76 -0.42 -8.94
C GLU A 88 17.61 -0.76 -7.71
N SER A 89 18.86 -0.31 -7.66
CA SER A 89 19.77 -0.55 -6.54
C SER A 89 19.28 -0.03 -5.20
N LEU A 90 18.35 0.94 -5.19
CA LEU A 90 17.76 1.49 -3.98
C LEU A 90 16.77 0.52 -3.30
N ALA A 91 16.20 -0.44 -4.04
CA ALA A 91 15.17 -1.31 -3.50
C ALA A 91 15.61 -2.14 -2.28
N PRO A 92 16.78 -2.79 -2.25
CA PRO A 92 17.25 -3.50 -1.07
C PRO A 92 17.54 -2.56 0.12
N LEU A 93 18.08 -1.37 -0.12
CA LEU A 93 18.40 -0.37 0.90
C LEU A 93 17.11 0.14 1.56
N LEU A 94 16.10 0.45 0.76
CA LEU A 94 14.79 0.88 1.24
C LEU A 94 14.09 -0.19 2.10
N ARG A 95 14.16 -1.47 1.70
CA ARG A 95 13.58 -2.57 2.48
C ARG A 95 14.25 -2.79 3.83
N GLN A 96 15.54 -2.50 3.93
CA GLN A 96 16.34 -2.65 5.14
C GLN A 96 16.43 -1.36 5.97
N GLY A 97 15.93 -0.24 5.42
CA GLY A 97 15.93 1.07 6.05
C GLY A 97 15.05 1.18 7.29
N ARG A 98 15.12 2.33 7.95
CA ARG A 98 14.24 2.71 9.09
C ARG A 98 13.70 4.13 8.87
N PRO A 99 12.39 4.27 8.57
CA PRO A 99 11.42 3.20 8.35
C PRO A 99 11.75 2.34 7.13
N ALA A 100 11.32 1.07 7.15
CA ALA A 100 11.41 0.20 5.99
C ALA A 100 10.38 0.63 4.95
N VAL A 101 10.80 0.76 3.70
CA VAL A 101 9.93 1.04 2.56
C VAL A 101 9.96 -0.15 1.62
N LEU A 102 8.80 -0.66 1.23
CA LEU A 102 8.67 -1.78 0.31
C LEU A 102 8.34 -1.28 -1.11
N PRO A 103 9.34 -1.00 -1.95
CA PRO A 103 9.11 -0.59 -3.32
C PRO A 103 8.76 -1.79 -4.20
N ARG A 104 8.16 -1.52 -5.35
CA ARG A 104 8.04 -2.48 -6.43
C ARG A 104 9.25 -2.37 -7.36
N VAL A 105 9.90 -3.50 -7.66
CA VAL A 105 10.92 -3.56 -8.72
C VAL A 105 10.25 -4.04 -9.99
N HIS A 106 10.40 -3.29 -11.08
CA HIS A 106 9.84 -3.62 -12.37
C HIS A 106 10.66 -2.98 -13.50
N ASN A 107 11.02 -3.77 -14.51
CA ASN A 107 11.81 -3.33 -15.67
C ASN A 107 13.10 -2.57 -15.32
N GLY A 108 13.82 -3.00 -14.30
CA GLY A 108 15.07 -2.34 -13.89
C GLY A 108 14.88 -1.03 -13.13
N GLN A 109 13.69 -0.77 -12.65
CA GLN A 109 13.34 0.43 -11.88
C GLN A 109 12.79 0.08 -10.50
N CYS A 110 13.13 0.89 -9.51
CA CYS A 110 12.55 0.91 -8.19
C CYS A 110 11.36 1.88 -8.19
N LEU A 111 10.14 1.37 -8.10
CA LEU A 111 8.90 2.15 -8.21
C LEU A 111 8.31 2.39 -6.83
N ILE A 112 8.05 3.66 -6.51
CA ILE A 112 7.40 4.10 -5.27
C ILE A 112 6.02 4.65 -5.63
N ASP A 113 4.97 3.92 -5.24
CA ASP A 113 3.57 4.34 -5.36
C ASP A 113 3.08 4.83 -3.99
N VAL A 114 2.64 6.09 -3.92
CA VAL A 114 2.15 6.72 -2.68
C VAL A 114 0.71 6.34 -2.32
N ARG A 115 0.02 5.58 -3.16
CA ARG A 115 -1.39 5.21 -2.99
C ARG A 115 -1.73 4.63 -1.62
N CYS A 116 -0.88 3.74 -1.12
CA CYS A 116 -1.10 3.04 0.16
C CYS A 116 -0.35 3.68 1.33
N ILE A 117 0.16 4.90 1.15
CA ILE A 117 0.91 5.64 2.16
C ILE A 117 0.04 6.80 2.62
N PRO A 118 -0.23 6.96 3.93
CA PRO A 118 -0.93 8.14 4.44
C PRO A 118 -0.18 9.41 4.05
N ALA A 119 -0.90 10.46 3.63
CA ALA A 119 -0.29 11.73 3.24
C ALA A 119 0.57 12.36 4.36
N SER A 120 0.23 12.09 5.62
CA SER A 120 1.03 12.50 6.80
C SER A 120 2.43 11.87 6.86
N ASP A 121 2.69 10.84 6.06
CA ASP A 121 3.98 10.14 6.04
C ASP A 121 4.82 10.45 4.79
N ASP A 122 4.36 11.34 3.89
CA ASP A 122 5.08 11.70 2.66
C ASP A 122 6.48 12.27 2.95
N GLU A 123 6.63 13.13 3.94
CA GLU A 123 7.95 13.66 4.36
C GLU A 123 8.88 12.56 4.89
N LYS A 124 8.34 11.60 5.65
CA LYS A 124 9.11 10.47 6.18
C LYS A 124 9.56 9.55 5.06
N LEU A 125 8.69 9.35 4.04
CA LEU A 125 9.00 8.58 2.86
C LEU A 125 10.13 9.23 2.08
N ALA A 126 10.03 10.53 1.77
CA ALA A 126 11.08 11.28 1.08
C ALA A 126 12.42 11.19 1.83
N ALA A 127 12.42 11.39 3.15
CA ALA A 127 13.62 11.28 3.96
C ALA A 127 14.21 9.84 3.97
N ALA A 128 13.39 8.81 3.88
CA ALA A 128 13.86 7.43 3.78
C ALA A 128 14.53 7.15 2.43
N ILE A 129 13.99 7.70 1.34
CA ILE A 129 14.55 7.57 0.00
C ILE A 129 15.89 8.30 -0.10
N LEU A 130 15.98 9.55 0.37
CA LEU A 130 17.22 10.32 0.36
C LEU A 130 18.35 9.61 1.13
N ARG A 131 18.04 9.06 2.30
CA ARG A 131 19.03 8.24 3.05
C ARG A 131 19.48 6.99 2.29
N ALA A 132 18.58 6.36 1.54
CA ALA A 132 18.95 5.20 0.74
C ALA A 132 19.86 5.60 -0.44
N GLN A 133 19.64 6.77 -1.03
CA GLN A 133 20.48 7.34 -2.09
C GLN A 133 21.91 7.65 -1.58
N GLU A 134 22.02 8.29 -0.40
CA GLU A 134 23.30 8.56 0.26
C GLU A 134 24.11 7.27 0.55
N GLN A 135 23.43 6.15 0.79
CA GLN A 135 24.08 4.85 1.05
C GLN A 135 24.51 4.12 -0.23
N ALA A 136 23.93 4.51 -1.37
CA ALA A 136 24.22 3.89 -2.66
C ALA A 136 25.40 4.54 -3.38
N GLU A 137 25.80 5.75 -2.98
CA GLU A 137 26.99 6.48 -3.47
C GLU A 137 28.29 5.92 -2.84
#